data_06edda0a81208e1f49ba7c172dbcc136
#
_entry.id   06edda0a81208e1f49ba7c172dbcc136
#
_cell.length_a   1.000
_cell.length_b   1.000
_cell.length_c   1.000
_cell.angle_alpha   90.00
_cell.angle_beta   90.00
_cell.angle_gamma   90.00
#
_symmetry.space_group_name_H-M   'P 1'
#
loop_
_entity.id
_entity.type
_entity.pdbx_description
1 polymer ?
#
loop_
_entity_poly.entity_id
_entity_poly.type
_entity_poly.pdbx_seq_one_letter_code
_entity_poly.pdbx_strand_id
1 'polypeptide(L)'
;MRLMITFIVFVFYGFWMVPITWAQAVTLMNAVEGELYTEVSHPQLYCLAKNIYFEAKSEPIAGQYAVADVVLNRVKDTRFPNTICDVVYEGPVRESWKTQKQKDLPDSQRVYIPKRDRCQFSWWCDGKSDKIKDSDSWRKCQEIAYRITNEGKHRGITEGATHYH
;
A
#
# COMPACT_ATOMS: atom_id res chain seq x y z
N MET A 1 6.05 20.71 -59.79
CA MET A 1 7.42 20.26 -60.16
C MET A 1 8.24 20.20 -58.91
N ARG A 2 8.63 19.01 -58.58
CA ARG A 2 9.72 18.51 -57.74
C ARG A 2 9.57 18.62 -56.25
N LEU A 3 9.32 17.47 -55.71
CA LEU A 3 10.20 16.41 -55.17
C LEU A 3 11.28 16.93 -54.26
N MET A 4 11.27 16.55 -53.11
CA MET A 4 12.17 16.04 -52.45
C MET A 4 12.27 15.31 -51.35
N ILE A 5 12.38 14.34 -51.19
CA ILE A 5 13.20 13.27 -50.60
C ILE A 5 13.78 13.68 -49.27
N THR A 6 13.14 13.19 -48.30
CA THR A 6 13.71 13.11 -46.98
C THR A 6 14.53 11.86 -46.88
N PHE A 7 15.82 12.01 -46.82
CA PHE A 7 16.74 10.95 -46.48
C PHE A 7 16.81 10.77 -44.97
N ILE A 8 16.37 9.62 -44.60
CA ILE A 8 16.56 9.05 -43.30
C ILE A 8 18.00 8.61 -43.17
N VAL A 9 18.72 9.18 -42.22
CA VAL A 9 20.00 8.66 -41.78
C VAL A 9 19.77 7.56 -40.77
N PHE A 10 19.93 6.33 -41.25
CA PHE A 10 20.04 5.17 -40.35
C PHE A 10 21.45 5.16 -39.79
N VAL A 11 21.59 5.43 -38.51
CA VAL A 11 22.78 5.09 -37.77
C VAL A 11 22.60 3.71 -37.14
N PHE A 12 23.44 2.81 -37.53
CA PHE A 12 23.55 1.44 -37.06
C PHE A 12 23.79 1.36 -35.56
N TYR A 13 22.77 0.91 -34.83
CA TYR A 13 22.95 0.07 -33.65
C TYR A 13 21.92 -1.03 -33.76
N GLY A 14 22.38 -2.27 -33.83
CA GLY A 14 21.59 -3.46 -34.10
C GLY A 14 20.62 -3.83 -32.95
N PHE A 15 19.66 -2.97 -32.71
CA PHE A 15 18.51 -3.26 -31.89
C PHE A 15 17.29 -3.25 -32.80
N TRP A 16 16.72 -4.39 -33.02
CA TRP A 16 15.44 -4.54 -33.70
C TRP A 16 14.38 -3.86 -32.80
N MET A 17 14.05 -2.64 -33.08
CA MET A 17 12.87 -1.99 -32.52
C MET A 17 11.64 -2.65 -33.12
N VAL A 18 11.08 -3.62 -32.42
CA VAL A 18 9.74 -4.13 -32.72
C VAL A 18 8.76 -3.00 -32.43
N PRO A 19 7.97 -2.54 -33.40
CA PRO A 19 6.96 -1.51 -33.12
C PRO A 19 5.96 -2.06 -32.11
N ILE A 20 5.85 -1.40 -30.97
CA ILE A 20 4.83 -1.72 -29.97
C ILE A 20 3.46 -1.44 -30.60
N THR A 21 2.67 -2.47 -30.77
CA THR A 21 1.31 -2.31 -31.28
C THR A 21 0.43 -1.62 -30.22
N TRP A 22 -0.62 -0.93 -30.68
CA TRP A 22 -1.59 -0.31 -29.77
C TRP A 22 -2.13 -1.29 -28.72
N ALA A 23 -2.35 -2.55 -29.11
CA ALA A 23 -2.78 -3.61 -28.20
C ALA A 23 -1.74 -3.91 -27.10
N GLN A 24 -0.44 -3.94 -27.47
CA GLN A 24 0.65 -4.13 -26.50
C GLN A 24 0.81 -2.92 -25.59
N ALA A 25 0.66 -1.71 -26.11
CA ALA A 25 0.68 -0.49 -25.31
C ALA A 25 -0.47 -0.44 -24.30
N VAL A 26 -1.68 -0.78 -24.73
CA VAL A 26 -2.86 -0.87 -23.85
C VAL A 26 -2.69 -1.97 -22.79
N THR A 27 -2.12 -3.13 -23.16
CA THR A 27 -1.84 -4.21 -22.21
C THR A 27 -0.79 -3.81 -21.17
N LEU A 28 0.25 -3.08 -21.59
CA LEU A 28 1.27 -2.54 -20.69
C LEU A 28 0.70 -1.43 -19.79
N MET A 29 -0.15 -0.56 -20.29
CA MET A 29 -0.84 0.46 -19.49
C MET A 29 -1.77 -0.21 -18.46
N ASN A 30 -2.57 -1.19 -18.85
CA ASN A 30 -3.45 -1.92 -17.95
C ASN A 30 -2.66 -2.75 -16.90
N ALA A 31 -1.48 -3.26 -17.24
CA ALA A 31 -0.60 -3.94 -16.30
C ALA A 31 0.03 -2.97 -15.28
N VAL A 32 0.31 -1.73 -15.69
CA VAL A 32 0.81 -0.67 -14.81
C VAL A 32 -0.31 -0.08 -13.95
N GLU A 33 -1.55 -0.03 -14.46
CA GLU A 33 -2.74 0.39 -13.68
C GLU A 33 -3.15 -0.65 -12.62
N GLY A 34 -2.72 -1.90 -12.73
CA GLY A 34 -3.08 -2.99 -11.79
C GLY A 34 -2.47 -2.87 -10.41
N GLU A 35 -1.35 -2.17 -10.26
CA GLU A 35 -0.66 -2.02 -8.98
C GLU A 35 -0.17 -0.59 -8.79
N LEU A 36 -1.11 0.31 -8.48
CA LEU A 36 -0.86 1.75 -8.39
C LEU A 36 0.25 2.07 -7.36
N TYR A 37 0.33 1.31 -6.28
CA TYR A 37 1.28 1.54 -5.18
C TYR A 37 1.77 0.21 -4.63
N THR A 38 3.08 0.01 -4.64
CA THR A 38 3.71 -1.13 -3.99
C THR A 38 4.22 -0.74 -2.60
N GLU A 39 4.47 -1.74 -1.77
CA GLU A 39 5.08 -1.55 -0.46
C GLU A 39 6.45 -0.85 -0.55
N VAL A 40 7.18 -1.08 -1.64
CA VAL A 40 8.50 -0.49 -1.88
C VAL A 40 8.39 0.95 -2.40
N SER A 41 7.50 1.20 -3.38
CA SER A 41 7.41 2.51 -4.02
C SER A 41 6.72 3.57 -3.16
N HIS A 42 5.65 3.19 -2.43
CA HIS A 42 4.82 4.09 -1.64
C HIS A 42 4.37 3.43 -0.34
N PRO A 43 5.29 3.14 0.61
CA PRO A 43 4.99 2.34 1.79
C PRO A 43 3.82 2.87 2.62
N GLN A 44 3.71 4.18 2.81
CA GLN A 44 2.65 4.78 3.62
C GLN A 44 1.26 4.59 2.99
N LEU A 45 1.14 4.81 1.68
CA LEU A 45 -0.12 4.57 0.95
C LEU A 45 -0.47 3.08 0.92
N TYR A 46 0.53 2.21 0.74
CA TYR A 46 0.34 0.76 0.77
C TYR A 46 -0.19 0.28 2.13
N CYS A 47 0.40 0.74 3.24
CA CYS A 47 -0.07 0.41 4.58
C CYS A 47 -1.50 0.89 4.81
N LEU A 48 -1.85 2.12 4.38
CA LEU A 48 -3.20 2.64 4.52
C LEU A 48 -4.20 1.82 3.70
N ALA A 49 -3.90 1.56 2.43
CA ALA A 49 -4.75 0.74 1.56
C ALA A 49 -4.96 -0.68 2.12
N LYS A 50 -3.88 -1.27 2.66
CA LYS A 50 -3.93 -2.60 3.29
C LYS A 50 -4.83 -2.61 4.53
N ASN A 51 -4.76 -1.56 5.35
CA ASN A 51 -5.64 -1.42 6.49
C ASN A 51 -7.11 -1.26 6.08
N ILE A 52 -7.41 -0.39 5.10
CA ILE A 52 -8.77 -0.25 4.57
C ILE A 52 -9.29 -1.60 4.04
N TYR A 53 -8.44 -2.34 3.32
CA TYR A 53 -8.83 -3.63 2.75
C TYR A 53 -9.22 -4.66 3.81
N PHE A 54 -8.44 -4.81 4.86
CA PHE A 54 -8.72 -5.83 5.89
C PHE A 54 -9.82 -5.41 6.85
N GLU A 55 -9.94 -4.12 7.16
CA GLU A 55 -10.95 -3.61 8.10
C GLU A 55 -12.31 -3.34 7.43
N ALA A 56 -12.32 -2.85 6.18
CA ALA A 56 -13.52 -2.23 5.62
C ALA A 56 -13.81 -2.54 4.15
N LYS A 57 -13.17 -3.50 3.50
CA LYS A 57 -13.38 -3.75 2.05
C LYS A 57 -14.84 -4.05 1.69
N SER A 58 -15.62 -4.60 2.62
CA SER A 58 -17.03 -4.94 2.43
C SER A 58 -17.99 -3.84 2.88
N GLU A 59 -17.46 -2.78 3.49
CA GLU A 59 -18.25 -1.65 3.96
C GLU A 59 -18.59 -0.68 2.82
N PRO A 60 -19.65 0.13 2.97
CA PRO A 60 -19.88 1.27 2.08
C PRO A 60 -18.66 2.17 1.99
N ILE A 61 -18.52 2.90 0.87
CA ILE A 61 -17.36 3.78 0.62
C ILE A 61 -17.13 4.77 1.76
N ALA A 62 -18.18 5.31 2.37
CA ALA A 62 -18.06 6.21 3.52
C ALA A 62 -17.36 5.53 4.71
N GLY A 63 -17.68 4.26 5.00
CA GLY A 63 -17.01 3.49 6.06
C GLY A 63 -15.54 3.24 5.75
N GLN A 64 -15.21 2.96 4.48
CA GLN A 64 -13.82 2.81 4.04
C GLN A 64 -13.01 4.10 4.23
N TYR A 65 -13.59 5.26 3.90
CA TYR A 65 -12.97 6.57 4.18
C TYR A 65 -12.87 6.85 5.67
N ALA A 66 -13.87 6.45 6.48
CA ALA A 66 -13.83 6.63 7.93
C ALA A 66 -12.67 5.87 8.56
N VAL A 67 -12.43 4.61 8.17
CA VAL A 67 -11.26 3.84 8.63
C VAL A 67 -9.95 4.54 8.26
N ALA A 68 -9.83 5.05 7.03
CA ALA A 68 -8.65 5.77 6.61
C ALA A 68 -8.46 7.08 7.39
N ASP A 69 -9.55 7.82 7.64
CA ASP A 69 -9.52 9.10 8.37
C ASP A 69 -9.06 8.91 9.82
N VAL A 70 -9.53 7.85 10.50
CA VAL A 70 -9.08 7.50 11.85
C VAL A 70 -7.58 7.23 11.88
N VAL A 71 -7.02 6.48 10.93
CA VAL A 71 -5.56 6.28 10.84
C VAL A 71 -4.82 7.61 10.71
N LEU A 72 -5.29 8.48 9.82
CA LEU A 72 -4.66 9.78 9.59
C LEU A 72 -4.85 10.75 10.78
N ASN A 73 -5.90 10.60 11.57
CA ASN A 73 -6.08 11.34 12.83
C ASN A 73 -5.08 10.86 13.89
N ARG A 74 -4.89 9.53 14.00
CA ARG A 74 -3.87 8.97 14.89
C ARG A 74 -2.47 9.46 14.55
N VAL A 75 -2.08 9.48 13.28
CA VAL A 75 -0.78 10.02 12.85
C VAL A 75 -0.54 11.47 13.30
N LYS A 76 -1.60 12.28 13.44
CA LYS A 76 -1.53 13.67 13.91
C LYS A 76 -1.56 13.80 15.42
N ASP A 77 -2.02 12.80 16.13
CA ASP A 77 -2.18 12.82 17.57
C ASP A 77 -0.91 12.27 18.25
N THR A 78 -0.32 13.05 19.14
CA THR A 78 0.95 12.72 19.81
C THR A 78 0.90 11.46 20.68
N ARG A 79 -0.27 10.91 20.94
CA ARG A 79 -0.45 9.65 21.68
C ARG A 79 -0.16 8.41 20.82
N PHE A 80 -0.06 8.58 19.51
CA PHE A 80 0.14 7.50 18.55
C PHE A 80 1.44 7.71 17.75
N PRO A 81 1.92 6.67 17.05
CA PRO A 81 3.04 6.82 16.13
C PRO A 81 2.76 7.88 15.05
N ASN A 82 3.83 8.49 14.53
CA ASN A 82 3.74 9.61 13.59
C ASN A 82 3.81 9.21 12.11
N THR A 83 3.76 7.91 11.80
CA THR A 83 3.69 7.39 10.43
C THR A 83 2.48 6.48 10.25
N ILE A 84 1.96 6.40 9.03
CA ILE A 84 0.80 5.56 8.73
C ILE A 84 1.13 4.08 8.99
N CYS A 85 2.28 3.61 8.52
CA CYS A 85 2.66 2.21 8.71
C CYS A 85 2.82 1.86 10.20
N ASP A 86 3.43 2.74 10.98
CA ASP A 86 3.61 2.48 12.41
C ASP A 86 2.28 2.49 13.17
N VAL A 87 1.32 3.34 12.79
CA VAL A 87 -0.05 3.31 13.33
C VAL A 87 -0.77 2.03 12.94
N VAL A 88 -0.64 1.60 11.68
CA VAL A 88 -1.32 0.39 11.18
C VAL A 88 -0.78 -0.87 11.83
N TYR A 89 0.53 -0.94 12.02
CA TYR A 89 1.20 -2.09 12.63
C TYR A 89 1.47 -1.93 14.13
N GLU A 90 0.80 -0.96 14.77
CA GLU A 90 0.96 -0.73 16.20
C GLU A 90 0.48 -1.93 17.03
N GLY A 91 1.34 -2.37 17.93
CA GLY A 91 1.02 -3.46 18.87
C GLY A 91 2.25 -3.99 19.57
N PRO A 92 2.09 -4.65 20.72
CA PRO A 92 3.20 -5.25 21.43
C PRO A 92 3.79 -6.42 20.63
N VAL A 93 5.10 -6.48 20.57
CA VAL A 93 5.83 -7.56 19.92
C VAL A 93 6.48 -8.50 20.95
N ARG A 94 6.84 -9.68 20.51
CA ARG A 94 7.68 -10.63 21.26
C ARG A 94 8.74 -11.20 20.33
N GLU A 95 9.89 -11.56 20.89
CA GLU A 95 10.91 -12.25 20.11
C GLU A 95 10.39 -13.62 19.62
N SER A 96 10.71 -13.96 18.39
CA SER A 96 10.43 -15.27 17.83
C SER A 96 11.20 -16.35 18.59
N TRP A 97 10.53 -17.49 18.86
CA TRP A 97 11.17 -18.63 19.52
C TRP A 97 12.40 -19.15 18.80
N LYS A 98 12.50 -18.93 17.48
CA LYS A 98 13.65 -19.34 16.66
C LYS A 98 14.90 -18.56 17.00
N THR A 99 14.79 -17.26 17.21
CA THR A 99 15.91 -16.39 17.58
C THR A 99 16.15 -16.40 19.08
N GLN A 100 15.11 -16.51 19.90
CA GLN A 100 15.21 -16.58 21.36
C GLN A 100 16.08 -17.73 21.87
N LYS A 101 16.13 -18.85 21.14
CA LYS A 101 16.99 -20.01 21.46
C LYS A 101 18.46 -19.76 21.16
N GLN A 102 18.80 -18.75 20.38
CA GLN A 102 20.15 -18.42 19.95
C GLN A 102 20.70 -17.31 20.87
N LYS A 103 21.33 -17.72 21.98
CA LYS A 103 21.78 -16.77 23.02
C LYS A 103 22.78 -15.72 22.50
N ASP A 104 23.63 -16.13 21.56
CA ASP A 104 24.72 -15.29 21.03
C ASP A 104 24.32 -14.51 19.77
N LEU A 105 23.03 -14.51 19.40
CA LEU A 105 22.54 -13.81 18.23
C LEU A 105 22.52 -12.29 18.49
N PRO A 106 23.17 -11.47 17.65
CA PRO A 106 23.09 -10.01 17.75
C PRO A 106 21.64 -9.50 17.65
N ASP A 107 21.33 -8.41 18.34
CA ASP A 107 19.97 -7.82 18.35
C ASP A 107 19.47 -7.48 16.95
N SER A 108 20.35 -7.07 16.04
CA SER A 108 20.02 -6.78 14.63
C SER A 108 19.55 -8.00 13.82
N GLN A 109 19.79 -9.21 14.31
CA GLN A 109 19.38 -10.46 13.67
C GLN A 109 18.21 -11.14 14.40
N ARG A 110 17.76 -10.57 15.51
CA ARG A 110 16.60 -11.08 16.25
C ARG A 110 15.32 -10.75 15.50
N VAL A 111 14.44 -11.74 15.41
CA VAL A 111 13.14 -11.60 14.73
C VAL A 111 12.07 -11.37 15.78
N TYR A 112 11.37 -10.26 15.67
CA TYR A 112 10.23 -9.94 16.52
C TYR A 112 8.94 -10.17 15.75
N ILE A 113 7.94 -10.74 16.43
CA ILE A 113 6.62 -11.01 15.88
C ILE A 113 5.56 -10.37 16.76
N PRO A 114 4.43 -9.91 16.22
CA PRO A 114 3.37 -9.32 17.00
C PRO A 114 2.78 -10.32 18.01
N LYS A 115 2.37 -9.82 19.16
CA LYS A 115 1.62 -10.62 20.12
C LYS A 115 0.19 -10.78 19.60
N ARG A 116 -0.24 -12.04 19.50
CA ARG A 116 -1.53 -12.38 18.93
C ARG A 116 -2.67 -11.66 19.65
N ASP A 117 -3.63 -11.18 18.87
CA ASP A 117 -4.88 -10.51 19.30
C ASP A 117 -4.67 -9.29 20.22
N ARG A 118 -3.51 -8.59 20.07
CA ARG A 118 -3.17 -7.40 20.87
C ARG A 118 -2.77 -6.18 20.04
N CYS A 119 -3.01 -6.20 18.73
CA CYS A 119 -2.70 -5.09 17.85
C CYS A 119 -3.86 -4.10 17.77
N GLN A 120 -3.55 -2.86 17.38
CA GLN A 120 -4.56 -1.82 17.15
C GLN A 120 -5.55 -2.23 16.04
N PHE A 121 -5.03 -2.87 14.99
CA PHE A 121 -5.83 -3.49 13.94
C PHE A 121 -5.66 -5.00 14.03
N SER A 122 -6.76 -5.71 14.28
CA SER A 122 -6.75 -7.13 14.65
C SER A 122 -6.19 -8.03 13.54
N TRP A 123 -6.44 -7.71 12.28
CA TRP A 123 -6.02 -8.50 11.13
C TRP A 123 -4.49 -8.72 11.08
N TRP A 124 -3.72 -7.73 11.53
CA TRP A 124 -2.26 -7.78 11.54
C TRP A 124 -1.66 -8.82 12.47
N CYS A 125 -2.37 -9.22 13.54
CA CYS A 125 -1.86 -10.18 14.52
C CYS A 125 -2.85 -11.28 14.93
N ASP A 126 -3.89 -11.52 14.13
CA ASP A 126 -4.87 -12.61 14.37
C ASP A 126 -4.31 -14.00 13.97
N GLY A 127 -3.13 -14.03 13.33
CA GLY A 127 -2.46 -15.24 12.89
C GLY A 127 -2.99 -15.81 11.57
N LYS A 128 -3.86 -15.08 10.87
CA LYS A 128 -4.30 -15.44 9.52
C LYS A 128 -3.35 -14.90 8.46
N SER A 129 -3.59 -15.23 7.23
CA SER A 129 -2.78 -14.77 6.10
C SER A 129 -3.23 -13.39 5.64
N ASP A 130 -2.30 -12.42 5.64
CA ASP A 130 -2.51 -11.04 5.16
C ASP A 130 -2.30 -10.90 3.65
N LYS A 131 -2.55 -11.98 2.88
CA LYS A 131 -2.50 -11.94 1.43
C LYS A 131 -3.76 -11.30 0.88
N ILE A 132 -3.59 -10.33 -0.01
CA ILE A 132 -4.67 -9.74 -0.76
C ILE A 132 -5.17 -10.78 -1.78
N LYS A 133 -6.48 -11.06 -1.74
CA LYS A 133 -7.11 -12.10 -2.57
C LYS A 133 -8.05 -11.53 -3.63
N ASP A 134 -8.57 -10.34 -3.41
CA ASP A 134 -9.53 -9.67 -4.28
C ASP A 134 -8.88 -8.41 -4.85
N SER A 135 -8.50 -8.48 -6.13
CA SER A 135 -7.82 -7.41 -6.86
C SER A 135 -8.68 -6.16 -7.03
N ASP A 136 -10.00 -6.33 -7.22
CA ASP A 136 -10.90 -5.19 -7.45
C ASP A 136 -11.12 -4.39 -6.17
N SER A 137 -11.36 -5.07 -5.04
CA SER A 137 -11.42 -4.42 -3.74
C SER A 137 -10.07 -3.80 -3.37
N TRP A 138 -8.97 -4.46 -3.68
CA TRP A 138 -7.64 -3.92 -3.42
C TRP A 138 -7.41 -2.62 -4.18
N ARG A 139 -7.68 -2.58 -5.48
CA ARG A 139 -7.56 -1.36 -6.29
C ARG A 139 -8.41 -0.20 -5.75
N LYS A 140 -9.65 -0.48 -5.33
CA LYS A 140 -10.50 0.53 -4.68
C LYS A 140 -9.89 1.06 -3.38
N CYS A 141 -9.34 0.18 -2.55
CA CYS A 141 -8.68 0.59 -1.32
C CYS A 141 -7.42 1.44 -1.57
N GLN A 142 -6.66 1.13 -2.60
CA GLN A 142 -5.52 1.95 -3.04
C GLN A 142 -5.96 3.34 -3.52
N GLU A 143 -7.04 3.41 -4.30
CA GLU A 143 -7.62 4.68 -4.76
C GLU A 143 -8.11 5.53 -3.58
N ILE A 144 -8.80 4.94 -2.60
CA ILE A 144 -9.25 5.64 -1.39
C ILE A 144 -8.05 6.16 -0.59
N ALA A 145 -7.03 5.34 -0.37
CA ALA A 145 -5.83 5.73 0.33
C ALA A 145 -5.14 6.93 -0.34
N TYR A 146 -5.03 6.93 -1.66
CA TYR A 146 -4.48 8.05 -2.41
C TYR A 146 -5.33 9.31 -2.27
N ARG A 147 -6.64 9.22 -2.52
CA ARG A 147 -7.55 10.38 -2.51
C ARG A 147 -7.62 11.06 -1.14
N ILE A 148 -7.70 10.29 -0.07
CA ILE A 148 -7.77 10.88 1.28
C ILE A 148 -6.44 11.51 1.69
N THR A 149 -5.30 10.91 1.29
CA THR A 149 -3.97 11.37 1.70
C THR A 149 -3.49 12.55 0.86
N ASN A 150 -3.62 12.49 -0.47
CA ASN A 150 -3.05 13.47 -1.38
C ASN A 150 -4.05 14.55 -1.82
N GLU A 151 -5.33 14.22 -1.95
CA GLU A 151 -6.37 15.16 -2.35
C GLU A 151 -7.18 15.71 -1.16
N GLY A 152 -6.99 15.17 0.03
CA GLY A 152 -7.76 15.53 1.21
C GLY A 152 -9.23 15.12 1.15
N LYS A 153 -9.61 14.27 0.19
CA LYS A 153 -11.00 13.88 -0.04
C LYS A 153 -11.56 13.14 1.17
N HIS A 154 -12.69 13.64 1.70
CA HIS A 154 -13.37 13.11 2.89
C HIS A 154 -12.52 13.14 4.18
N ARG A 155 -11.43 13.96 4.25
CA ARG A 155 -10.76 14.22 5.52
C ARG A 155 -11.72 14.91 6.48
N GLY A 156 -11.71 14.45 7.72
CA GLY A 156 -12.62 14.97 8.77
C GLY A 156 -13.99 14.33 8.78
N ILE A 157 -14.26 13.29 7.95
CA ILE A 157 -15.52 12.54 7.99
C ILE A 157 -15.82 11.93 9.35
N THR A 158 -14.79 11.69 10.17
CA THR A 158 -14.87 11.17 11.53
C THR A 158 -14.77 12.24 12.62
N GLU A 159 -14.81 13.54 12.24
CA GLU A 159 -14.72 14.67 13.19
C GLU A 159 -13.49 14.61 14.13
N GLY A 160 -12.39 14.04 13.65
CA GLY A 160 -11.16 13.90 14.42
C GLY A 160 -11.12 12.67 15.33
N ALA A 161 -12.08 11.76 15.22
CA ALA A 161 -12.06 10.52 15.99
C ALA A 161 -10.78 9.71 15.76
N THR A 162 -10.25 9.15 16.83
CA THR A 162 -9.09 8.22 16.82
C THR A 162 -9.52 6.77 17.07
N HIS A 163 -10.82 6.54 17.33
CA HIS A 163 -11.42 5.22 17.50
C HIS A 163 -12.74 5.19 16.73
N TYR A 164 -13.14 3.99 16.30
CA TYR A 164 -14.47 3.71 15.74
C TYR A 164 -15.08 2.49 16.45
N HIS A 165 -16.39 2.45 16.50
CA HIS A 165 -17.15 1.40 17.11
C HIS A 165 -18.11 0.80 16.10
#